data_6d4270971a0f263f32e63e13c8dddf2b
#
_entry.id   6d4270971a0f263f32e63e13c8dddf2b
#
_cell.length_a   1.000
_cell.length_b   1.000
_cell.length_c   1.000
_cell.angle_alpha   90.00
_cell.angle_beta   90.00
_cell.angle_gamma   90.00
#
_symmetry.space_group_name_H-M   'P 1'
#
loop_
_entity.id
_entity.type
_entity.pdbx_description
1 polymer ?
#
loop_
_entity_poly.entity_id
_entity_poly.type
_entity_poly.pdbx_seq_one_letter_code
_entity_poly.pdbx_strand_id
1 'polypeptide(L)'
;MQEYKKNRVSKVAFAYCMALLFMIIFISSTFFLTSKRHIPNTEKDQYALALRGSIITKDNFTITSSRQIYRAEIDLRSINKDKFDLFLKLFQIYSGISNDQVADIKKRMQNQKKRSYNFVLLQNLDSKQASYLKDLAKKLYIQGFFKAFTNNSGRVETRGLNIIEHEEDRIYMSKDSFTPIIGYTKMILDPESGILKNIGVKGLEKYYDECLSPVQNEKIQGLKDIGGNIILNLNSLQQKKINGCDLYLNLSLKLQKSIEKAIDQRNEDLKANEIIVGVMESKTGRILALASSRRYDPQNRGKDLSVLNASAIEYGYEAGSVIKPFIFTTALRLGKIKMDEVINTYGGSYKLGRFTIKDDHKMDKMTMEEVIRYSSNIGMIQIAKRLNNIEIVSGLKIFKFGEKSGIDLPYEQKGEIPNPKRLRDIEKSVLSYGYGLKTTFMQLLAAYNVFNNDGFYITPRLAEKFYQNGRFTNLDDDVKKEKILSSEAAKTMQNVLINVIEKGTGKKAITQGIIAGGKTGTARIAERQGYTSNRYNASFFGFANDLNHAYTIGVLVRHPTKPYSYYAAQSALPMFKDVVDILINEEFLTPIQDNNQTSTNN
;
A
#
# COMPACT_ATOMS: atom_id res chain seq x y z
N MET A 1 -66.11 49.40 -75.15
CA MET A 1 -65.56 49.98 -73.87
C MET A 1 -65.48 48.96 -72.68
N GLN A 2 -66.48 48.03 -72.57
CA GLN A 2 -66.51 47.01 -71.54
C GLN A 2 -65.40 45.92 -71.65
N GLU A 3 -65.08 45.47 -72.88
CA GLU A 3 -64.10 44.46 -73.10
C GLU A 3 -62.67 44.97 -72.73
N TYR A 4 -62.38 46.22 -73.00
CA TYR A 4 -61.08 46.85 -72.68
C TYR A 4 -60.86 47.02 -71.14
N LYS A 5 -61.93 47.26 -70.41
CA LYS A 5 -61.92 47.33 -68.95
C LYS A 5 -61.67 45.93 -68.33
N LYS A 6 -62.32 44.89 -68.91
CA LYS A 6 -62.17 43.49 -68.39
C LYS A 6 -60.77 42.96 -68.58
N ASN A 7 -60.14 43.30 -69.73
CA ASN A 7 -58.78 42.89 -70.05
C ASN A 7 -57.71 43.61 -69.19
N ARG A 8 -58.02 44.84 -68.79
CA ARG A 8 -57.12 45.61 -67.84
C ARG A 8 -57.21 45.11 -66.40
N VAL A 9 -58.39 44.75 -65.93
CA VAL A 9 -58.60 44.17 -64.59
C VAL A 9 -57.94 42.79 -64.53
N SER A 10 -58.04 41.99 -65.54
CA SER A 10 -57.38 40.67 -65.62
C SER A 10 -55.86 40.78 -65.62
N LYS A 11 -55.28 41.74 -66.35
CA LYS A 11 -53.82 42.00 -66.29
C LYS A 11 -53.32 42.53 -64.95
N VAL A 12 -54.10 43.38 -64.31
CA VAL A 12 -53.79 43.88 -63.01
C VAL A 12 -53.91 42.77 -61.96
N ALA A 13 -54.95 41.94 -62.04
CA ALA A 13 -55.12 40.79 -61.11
C ALA A 13 -53.96 39.77 -61.29
N PHE A 14 -53.55 39.52 -62.55
CA PHE A 14 -52.40 38.65 -62.87
C PHE A 14 -51.08 39.22 -62.29
N ALA A 15 -50.87 40.55 -62.42
CA ALA A 15 -49.67 41.20 -61.84
C ALA A 15 -49.67 41.12 -60.31
N TYR A 16 -50.81 41.26 -59.63
CA TYR A 16 -50.95 41.04 -58.20
C TYR A 16 -50.69 39.60 -57.78
N CYS A 17 -51.23 38.62 -58.52
CA CYS A 17 -50.98 37.21 -58.24
C CYS A 17 -49.51 36.86 -58.43
N MET A 18 -48.84 37.38 -59.43
CA MET A 18 -47.41 37.22 -59.65
C MET A 18 -46.56 37.87 -58.50
N ALA A 19 -46.95 39.09 -58.08
CA ALA A 19 -46.28 39.75 -56.96
C ALA A 19 -46.43 38.97 -55.65
N LEU A 20 -47.61 38.43 -55.38
CA LEU A 20 -47.93 37.57 -54.23
C LEU A 20 -47.12 36.27 -54.27
N LEU A 21 -47.03 35.64 -55.48
CA LEU A 21 -46.23 34.43 -55.65
C LEU A 21 -44.72 34.71 -55.41
N PHE A 22 -44.21 35.82 -55.92
CA PHE A 22 -42.83 36.24 -55.67
C PHE A 22 -42.59 36.50 -54.17
N MET A 23 -43.53 37.13 -53.48
CA MET A 23 -43.46 37.41 -52.06
C MET A 23 -43.46 36.10 -51.24
N ILE A 24 -44.27 35.11 -51.61
CA ILE A 24 -44.30 33.79 -50.97
C ILE A 24 -42.97 33.04 -51.20
N ILE A 25 -42.48 33.06 -52.43
CA ILE A 25 -41.17 32.46 -52.75
C ILE A 25 -40.03 33.13 -51.97
N PHE A 26 -40.07 34.46 -51.87
CA PHE A 26 -39.06 35.21 -51.11
C PHE A 26 -39.14 34.90 -49.61
N ILE A 27 -40.33 34.87 -49.00
CA ILE A 27 -40.53 34.51 -47.58
C ILE A 27 -40.09 33.06 -47.35
N SER A 28 -40.46 32.12 -48.21
CA SER A 28 -40.09 30.72 -48.11
C SER A 28 -38.58 30.54 -48.25
N SER A 29 -37.96 31.25 -49.22
CA SER A 29 -36.52 31.24 -49.40
C SER A 29 -35.74 31.82 -48.24
N THR A 30 -36.21 32.95 -47.67
CA THR A 30 -35.62 33.55 -46.48
C THR A 30 -35.79 32.67 -45.24
N PHE A 31 -36.98 32.08 -45.06
CA PHE A 31 -37.23 31.09 -44.01
C PHE A 31 -36.32 29.86 -44.13
N PHE A 32 -36.18 29.30 -45.36
CA PHE A 32 -35.29 28.16 -45.61
C PHE A 32 -33.82 28.51 -45.41
N LEU A 33 -33.37 29.70 -45.81
CA LEU A 33 -32.00 30.18 -45.60
C LEU A 33 -31.74 30.51 -44.10
N THR A 34 -32.71 31.03 -43.38
CA THR A 34 -32.58 31.31 -41.92
C THR A 34 -32.66 30.03 -41.09
N SER A 35 -33.53 29.08 -41.49
CA SER A 35 -33.61 27.77 -40.78
C SER A 35 -32.36 26.92 -40.99
N LYS A 36 -31.60 27.13 -42.08
CA LYS A 36 -30.29 26.51 -42.32
C LYS A 36 -29.12 27.27 -41.70
N ARG A 37 -29.32 28.46 -41.12
CA ARG A 37 -28.28 29.09 -40.35
C ARG A 37 -28.00 28.25 -39.10
N HIS A 38 -26.97 27.43 -39.15
CA HIS A 38 -26.42 26.78 -37.99
C HIS A 38 -26.04 27.88 -36.99
N ILE A 39 -26.84 28.01 -35.91
CA ILE A 39 -26.43 28.75 -34.73
C ILE A 39 -25.12 28.08 -34.26
N PRO A 40 -23.98 28.77 -34.24
CA PRO A 40 -22.75 28.18 -33.77
C PRO A 40 -22.99 27.66 -32.35
N ASN A 41 -22.52 26.44 -32.09
CA ASN A 41 -22.59 25.92 -30.71
C ASN A 41 -21.77 26.84 -29.84
N THR A 42 -22.45 27.67 -29.07
CA THR A 42 -21.85 28.65 -28.15
C THR A 42 -21.50 28.05 -26.81
N GLU A 43 -21.94 26.82 -26.52
CA GLU A 43 -21.62 26.11 -25.30
C GLU A 43 -20.29 25.36 -25.43
N LYS A 44 -19.55 25.31 -24.34
CA LYS A 44 -18.32 24.55 -24.21
C LYS A 44 -18.27 23.90 -22.84
N ASP A 45 -17.90 22.64 -22.84
CA ASP A 45 -17.54 21.90 -21.64
C ASP A 45 -16.01 21.83 -21.54
N GLN A 46 -15.50 22.09 -20.36
CA GLN A 46 -14.10 21.89 -20.00
C GLN A 46 -14.06 20.95 -18.82
N TYR A 47 -13.19 19.95 -18.89
CA TYR A 47 -12.99 18.95 -17.86
C TYR A 47 -11.54 18.98 -17.40
N ALA A 48 -11.32 18.77 -16.09
CA ALA A 48 -10.01 18.46 -15.55
C ALA A 48 -10.14 17.25 -14.62
N LEU A 49 -9.25 16.26 -14.80
CA LEU A 49 -9.30 15.03 -14.04
C LEU A 49 -8.83 15.25 -12.61
N ALA A 50 -9.57 14.71 -11.66
CA ALA A 50 -9.11 14.60 -10.29
C ALA A 50 -8.08 13.48 -10.16
N LEU A 51 -7.13 13.63 -9.25
CA LEU A 51 -6.00 12.75 -9.07
C LEU A 51 -6.18 11.90 -7.81
N ARG A 52 -5.64 10.70 -7.83
CA ARG A 52 -5.49 9.83 -6.68
C ARG A 52 -4.57 10.49 -5.65
N GLY A 53 -4.94 10.43 -4.36
CA GLY A 53 -4.19 11.02 -3.26
C GLY A 53 -2.82 10.38 -3.04
N SER A 54 -1.96 11.05 -2.32
CA SER A 54 -0.59 10.63 -2.03
C SER A 54 -0.53 9.73 -0.79
N ILE A 55 0.53 8.92 -0.68
CA ILE A 55 0.88 8.20 0.55
C ILE A 55 2.20 8.79 1.06
N ILE A 56 2.20 9.22 2.32
CA ILE A 56 3.25 10.06 2.90
C ILE A 56 3.71 9.44 4.22
N THR A 57 5.02 9.37 4.48
CA THR A 57 5.58 8.86 5.73
C THR A 57 5.42 9.85 6.88
N LYS A 58 5.69 9.41 8.12
CA LYS A 58 5.70 10.24 9.33
C LYS A 58 6.69 11.41 9.22
N ASP A 59 7.79 11.22 8.55
CA ASP A 59 8.83 12.21 8.27
C ASP A 59 8.58 13.01 6.97
N ASN A 60 7.33 13.08 6.53
CA ASN A 60 6.83 13.87 5.40
C ASN A 60 7.45 13.52 4.03
N PHE A 61 7.99 12.31 3.87
CA PHE A 61 8.41 11.84 2.56
C PHE A 61 7.23 11.27 1.79
N THR A 62 7.02 11.74 0.57
CA THR A 62 5.99 11.21 -0.33
C THR A 62 6.47 9.91 -0.96
N ILE A 63 5.91 8.77 -0.51
CA ILE A 63 6.23 7.44 -1.06
C ILE A 63 5.64 7.29 -2.46
N THR A 64 4.38 7.69 -2.60
CA THR A 64 3.67 7.61 -3.88
C THR A 64 2.73 8.78 -4.06
N SER A 65 2.65 9.26 -5.30
CA SER A 65 1.76 10.35 -5.72
C SER A 65 1.24 10.10 -7.13
N SER A 66 0.26 10.89 -7.55
CA SER A 66 -0.26 10.87 -8.91
C SER A 66 0.05 12.15 -9.65
N ARG A 67 0.37 12.04 -10.92
CA ARG A 67 0.50 13.19 -11.82
C ARG A 67 -0.43 13.08 -13.01
N GLN A 68 -0.84 14.23 -13.52
CA GLN A 68 -1.65 14.32 -14.72
C GLN A 68 -0.81 14.00 -15.95
N ILE A 69 -1.34 13.14 -16.82
CA ILE A 69 -0.79 12.81 -18.13
C ILE A 69 -1.67 13.44 -19.20
N TYR A 70 -1.01 14.00 -20.21
CA TYR A 70 -1.65 14.62 -21.37
C TYR A 70 -1.35 13.85 -22.63
N ARG A 71 -2.23 14.00 -23.62
CA ARG A 71 -1.99 13.55 -24.98
C ARG A 71 -2.20 14.69 -25.97
N ALA A 72 -1.43 14.66 -27.05
CA ALA A 72 -1.56 15.57 -28.17
C ALA A 72 -2.31 14.91 -29.31
N GLU A 73 -3.40 15.51 -29.74
CA GLU A 73 -4.26 15.02 -30.84
C GLU A 73 -4.44 16.08 -31.91
N ILE A 74 -4.66 15.62 -33.13
CA ILE A 74 -4.95 16.49 -34.28
C ILE A 74 -6.01 15.86 -35.18
N ASP A 75 -6.90 16.68 -35.75
CA ASP A 75 -7.80 16.24 -36.78
C ASP A 75 -7.12 16.41 -38.18
N LEU A 76 -6.86 15.29 -38.84
CA LEU A 76 -6.13 15.27 -40.10
C LEU A 76 -6.81 16.06 -41.25
N ARG A 77 -8.13 16.27 -41.15
CA ARG A 77 -8.88 17.10 -42.13
C ARG A 77 -8.53 18.58 -42.00
N SER A 78 -8.16 18.99 -40.79
CA SER A 78 -7.89 20.38 -40.46
C SER A 78 -6.47 20.83 -40.82
N ILE A 79 -5.56 19.91 -41.09
CA ILE A 79 -4.16 20.25 -41.38
C ILE A 79 -4.02 20.90 -42.75
N ASN A 80 -3.31 22.04 -42.81
CA ASN A 80 -2.86 22.59 -44.10
C ASN A 80 -1.68 21.75 -44.62
N LYS A 81 -1.89 21.03 -45.74
CA LYS A 81 -0.88 20.12 -46.32
C LYS A 81 0.43 20.86 -46.67
N ASP A 82 0.35 22.10 -47.13
CA ASP A 82 1.51 22.88 -47.54
C ASP A 82 2.41 23.28 -46.34
N LYS A 83 1.83 23.32 -45.15
CA LYS A 83 2.53 23.66 -43.88
C LYS A 83 2.84 22.44 -43.02
N PHE A 84 2.55 21.25 -43.49
CA PHE A 84 2.61 20.02 -42.70
C PHE A 84 4.02 19.70 -42.17
N ASP A 85 5.04 19.77 -43.01
CA ASP A 85 6.43 19.51 -42.59
C ASP A 85 6.94 20.54 -41.60
N LEU A 86 6.55 21.81 -41.78
CA LEU A 86 6.87 22.86 -40.80
C LEU A 86 6.14 22.65 -39.49
N PHE A 87 4.88 22.21 -39.53
CA PHE A 87 4.11 21.82 -38.34
C PHE A 87 4.86 20.74 -37.53
N LEU A 88 5.32 19.67 -38.19
CA LEU A 88 6.03 18.58 -37.50
C LEU A 88 7.37 19.02 -36.90
N LYS A 89 8.10 19.90 -37.59
CA LYS A 89 9.34 20.48 -37.04
C LYS A 89 9.08 21.33 -35.78
N LEU A 90 8.07 22.19 -35.80
CA LEU A 90 7.68 22.99 -34.65
C LEU A 90 7.16 22.11 -33.52
N PHE A 91 6.34 21.10 -33.83
CA PHE A 91 5.85 20.13 -32.86
C PHE A 91 7.02 19.38 -32.18
N GLN A 92 8.03 18.96 -32.96
CA GLN A 92 9.24 18.32 -32.44
C GLN A 92 9.99 19.22 -31.45
N ILE A 93 10.24 20.48 -31.83
CA ILE A 93 10.95 21.45 -30.99
C ILE A 93 10.22 21.67 -29.65
N TYR A 94 8.91 21.86 -29.70
CA TYR A 94 8.11 22.17 -28.51
C TYR A 94 7.82 20.95 -27.63
N SER A 95 7.74 19.75 -28.21
CA SER A 95 7.52 18.49 -27.46
C SER A 95 8.82 17.86 -26.96
N GLY A 96 9.98 18.21 -27.56
CA GLY A 96 11.28 17.63 -27.22
C GLY A 96 11.46 16.18 -27.70
N ILE A 97 10.68 15.70 -28.69
CA ILE A 97 10.78 14.34 -29.21
C ILE A 97 11.96 14.15 -30.17
N SER A 98 12.44 12.91 -30.25
CA SER A 98 13.54 12.54 -31.14
C SER A 98 13.12 12.49 -32.62
N ASN A 99 14.11 12.49 -33.53
CA ASN A 99 13.87 12.31 -34.96
C ASN A 99 13.18 10.99 -35.29
N ASP A 100 13.50 9.92 -34.54
CA ASP A 100 12.88 8.60 -34.73
C ASP A 100 11.41 8.60 -34.35
N GLN A 101 11.03 9.32 -33.30
CA GLN A 101 9.63 9.50 -32.93
C GLN A 101 8.86 10.31 -33.94
N VAL A 102 9.46 11.33 -34.55
CA VAL A 102 8.85 12.09 -35.67
C VAL A 102 8.65 11.19 -36.88
N ALA A 103 9.63 10.33 -37.23
CA ALA A 103 9.51 9.37 -38.32
C ALA A 103 8.38 8.36 -38.07
N ASP A 104 8.27 7.88 -36.81
CA ASP A 104 7.16 7.00 -36.41
C ASP A 104 5.79 7.70 -36.55
N ILE A 105 5.67 8.95 -36.11
CA ILE A 105 4.44 9.74 -36.28
C ILE A 105 4.07 9.84 -37.78
N LYS A 106 5.03 10.18 -38.66
CA LYS A 106 4.80 10.23 -40.09
C LYS A 106 4.30 8.90 -40.64
N LYS A 107 4.95 7.79 -40.29
CA LYS A 107 4.58 6.43 -40.70
C LYS A 107 3.17 6.05 -40.22
N ARG A 108 2.84 6.34 -38.94
CA ARG A 108 1.49 6.07 -38.39
C ARG A 108 0.42 6.90 -39.09
N MET A 109 0.68 8.17 -39.42
CA MET A 109 -0.25 9.03 -40.15
C MET A 109 -0.53 8.50 -41.56
N GLN A 110 0.49 8.01 -42.27
CA GLN A 110 0.33 7.44 -43.63
C GLN A 110 -0.49 6.15 -43.60
N ASN A 111 -0.36 5.35 -42.55
CA ASN A 111 -1.05 4.05 -42.40
C ASN A 111 -2.45 4.17 -41.78
N GLN A 112 -2.89 5.37 -41.40
CA GLN A 112 -4.18 5.54 -40.75
C GLN A 112 -5.35 5.23 -41.69
N LYS A 113 -6.22 4.32 -41.29
CA LYS A 113 -7.44 3.98 -42.02
C LYS A 113 -8.40 5.18 -42.04
N LYS A 114 -9.04 5.43 -43.16
CA LYS A 114 -9.97 6.56 -43.40
C LYS A 114 -11.18 6.68 -42.45
N ARG A 115 -11.35 5.77 -41.50
CA ARG A 115 -12.50 5.74 -40.58
C ARG A 115 -12.36 6.68 -39.34
N SER A 116 -11.15 7.09 -38.96
CA SER A 116 -10.93 8.03 -37.86
C SER A 116 -10.08 9.19 -38.33
N TYR A 117 -10.58 10.39 -38.17
CA TYR A 117 -9.85 11.61 -38.54
C TYR A 117 -9.02 12.16 -37.37
N ASN A 118 -9.37 11.81 -36.12
CA ASN A 118 -8.56 12.18 -34.98
C ASN A 118 -7.32 11.27 -34.90
N PHE A 119 -6.17 11.90 -34.88
CA PHE A 119 -4.87 11.25 -34.82
C PHE A 119 -4.11 11.65 -33.54
N VAL A 120 -3.67 10.65 -32.78
CA VAL A 120 -2.86 10.85 -31.58
C VAL A 120 -1.39 10.99 -31.99
N LEU A 121 -0.85 12.20 -31.86
CA LEU A 121 0.55 12.50 -32.15
C LEU A 121 1.46 11.91 -31.08
N LEU A 122 1.18 12.22 -29.80
CA LEU A 122 1.91 11.73 -28.64
C LEU A 122 0.96 11.37 -27.50
N GLN A 123 1.34 10.35 -26.76
CA GLN A 123 0.77 9.97 -25.47
C GLN A 123 1.81 10.26 -24.36
N ASN A 124 1.38 10.25 -23.11
CA ASN A 124 2.25 10.35 -21.94
C ASN A 124 3.08 11.65 -21.85
N LEU A 125 2.46 12.77 -22.23
CA LEU A 125 3.07 14.10 -22.05
C LEU A 125 2.94 14.53 -20.59
N ASP A 126 4.03 15.07 -20.04
CA ASP A 126 4.00 15.71 -18.73
C ASP A 126 3.38 17.12 -18.79
N SER A 127 3.13 17.74 -17.63
CA SER A 127 2.50 19.05 -17.53
C SER A 127 3.33 20.16 -18.20
N LYS A 128 4.66 20.05 -18.19
CA LYS A 128 5.57 21.02 -18.80
C LYS A 128 5.50 20.95 -20.33
N GLN A 129 5.61 19.74 -20.88
CA GLN A 129 5.45 19.49 -22.31
C GLN A 129 4.05 19.91 -22.79
N ALA A 130 3.00 19.57 -22.03
CA ALA A 130 1.64 19.96 -22.34
C ALA A 130 1.46 21.49 -22.39
N SER A 131 2.07 22.22 -21.46
CA SER A 131 2.04 23.69 -21.45
C SER A 131 2.69 24.28 -22.70
N TYR A 132 3.87 23.81 -23.07
CA TYR A 132 4.55 24.25 -24.30
C TYR A 132 3.74 23.95 -25.55
N LEU A 133 3.14 22.78 -25.63
CA LEU A 133 2.32 22.40 -26.76
C LEU A 133 0.98 23.17 -26.83
N LYS A 134 0.38 23.53 -25.68
CA LYS A 134 -0.80 24.42 -25.63
C LYS A 134 -0.47 25.81 -26.20
N ASP A 135 0.70 26.35 -25.87
CA ASP A 135 1.15 27.63 -26.43
C ASP A 135 1.46 27.53 -27.94
N LEU A 136 2.08 26.42 -28.37
CA LEU A 136 2.28 26.14 -29.78
C LEU A 136 0.94 26.06 -30.52
N ALA A 137 -0.04 25.36 -29.98
CA ALA A 137 -1.37 25.21 -30.58
C ALA A 137 -2.03 26.56 -30.88
N LYS A 138 -1.96 27.53 -29.92
CA LYS A 138 -2.45 28.90 -30.13
C LYS A 138 -1.73 29.61 -31.29
N LYS A 139 -0.38 29.55 -31.30
CA LYS A 139 0.43 30.16 -32.35
C LYS A 139 0.14 29.58 -33.74
N LEU A 140 0.05 28.25 -33.83
CA LEU A 140 -0.26 27.56 -35.06
C LEU A 140 -1.66 27.91 -35.62
N TYR A 141 -2.63 28.08 -34.71
CA TYR A 141 -3.98 28.49 -35.10
C TYR A 141 -3.99 29.89 -35.73
N ILE A 142 -3.34 30.87 -35.07
CA ILE A 142 -3.24 32.25 -35.57
C ILE A 142 -2.49 32.33 -36.91
N GLN A 143 -1.45 31.51 -37.08
CA GLN A 143 -0.62 31.48 -38.29
C GLN A 143 -1.22 30.68 -39.47
N GLY A 144 -2.48 30.23 -39.33
CA GLY A 144 -3.20 29.54 -40.41
C GLY A 144 -2.60 28.19 -40.79
N PHE A 145 -2.11 27.40 -39.83
CA PHE A 145 -1.70 26.02 -40.02
C PHE A 145 -2.89 25.07 -40.18
N PHE A 146 -4.07 25.53 -39.79
CA PHE A 146 -5.29 24.73 -39.79
C PHE A 146 -6.33 25.33 -40.74
N LYS A 147 -7.01 24.46 -41.49
CA LYS A 147 -8.10 24.79 -42.41
C LYS A 147 -9.44 24.38 -41.82
N ALA A 148 -10.47 25.14 -42.18
CA ALA A 148 -11.84 24.73 -41.88
C ALA A 148 -12.22 23.51 -42.75
N PHE A 149 -13.00 22.61 -42.18
CA PHE A 149 -13.58 21.45 -42.86
C PHE A 149 -15.04 21.26 -42.46
N THR A 150 -15.82 20.61 -43.30
CA THR A 150 -17.21 20.27 -42.99
C THR A 150 -17.23 18.89 -42.31
N ASN A 151 -17.79 18.81 -41.10
CA ASN A 151 -17.93 17.54 -40.38
C ASN A 151 -19.11 16.71 -40.93
N ASN A 152 -19.28 15.49 -40.37
CA ASN A 152 -20.35 14.56 -40.79
C ASN A 152 -21.78 15.09 -40.53
N SER A 153 -21.94 16.12 -39.69
CA SER A 153 -23.20 16.79 -39.40
C SER A 153 -23.44 18.01 -40.31
N GLY A 154 -22.59 18.24 -41.32
CA GLY A 154 -22.68 19.40 -42.21
C GLY A 154 -22.18 20.72 -41.59
N ARG A 155 -21.56 20.71 -40.39
CA ARG A 155 -21.01 21.90 -39.74
C ARG A 155 -19.60 22.20 -40.19
N VAL A 156 -19.31 23.47 -40.39
CA VAL A 156 -17.94 23.93 -40.67
C VAL A 156 -17.20 24.12 -39.35
N GLU A 157 -16.11 23.37 -39.19
CA GLU A 157 -15.27 23.40 -38.00
C GLU A 157 -13.79 23.60 -38.37
N THR A 158 -13.03 24.26 -37.50
CA THR A 158 -11.57 24.27 -37.59
C THR A 158 -11.05 23.65 -36.29
N ARG A 159 -10.42 22.49 -36.37
CA ARG A 159 -9.80 21.80 -35.23
C ARG A 159 -8.29 21.90 -35.35
N GLY A 160 -7.67 22.52 -34.36
CA GLY A 160 -6.22 22.66 -34.29
C GLY A 160 -5.55 21.47 -33.62
N LEU A 161 -4.36 21.73 -33.13
CA LEU A 161 -3.65 20.84 -32.20
C LEU A 161 -4.34 20.91 -30.82
N ASN A 162 -4.84 19.78 -30.35
CA ASN A 162 -5.51 19.64 -29.05
C ASN A 162 -4.59 18.94 -28.07
N ILE A 163 -4.43 19.52 -26.89
CA ILE A 163 -3.71 18.94 -25.77
C ILE A 163 -4.73 18.69 -24.67
N ILE A 164 -5.07 17.43 -24.46
CA ILE A 164 -6.12 17.01 -23.54
C ILE A 164 -5.56 16.21 -22.37
N GLU A 165 -6.16 16.36 -21.20
CA GLU A 165 -5.91 15.47 -20.08
C GLU A 165 -6.46 14.09 -20.43
N HIS A 166 -5.62 13.06 -20.22
CA HIS A 166 -5.95 11.73 -20.71
C HIS A 166 -5.99 10.70 -19.60
N GLU A 167 -4.96 10.67 -18.77
CA GLU A 167 -4.76 9.67 -17.73
C GLU A 167 -4.07 10.29 -16.51
N GLU A 168 -4.06 9.57 -15.39
CA GLU A 168 -3.14 9.82 -14.29
C GLU A 168 -2.04 8.74 -14.28
N ASP A 169 -0.82 9.14 -14.00
CA ASP A 169 0.31 8.24 -13.79
C ASP A 169 0.60 8.13 -12.29
N ARG A 170 0.58 6.90 -11.76
CA ARG A 170 0.93 6.63 -10.36
C ARG A 170 2.42 6.44 -10.23
N ILE A 171 3.08 7.33 -9.48
CA ILE A 171 4.54 7.35 -9.31
C ILE A 171 4.90 6.83 -7.93
N TYR A 172 5.91 5.95 -7.87
CA TYR A 172 6.49 5.39 -6.65
C TYR A 172 7.92 5.91 -6.50
N MET A 173 8.13 6.86 -5.58
CA MET A 173 9.41 7.57 -5.45
C MET A 173 10.48 6.77 -4.73
N SER A 174 10.06 5.78 -3.92
CA SER A 174 10.97 4.95 -3.13
C SER A 174 11.46 3.68 -3.85
N LYS A 175 11.07 3.49 -5.13
CA LYS A 175 11.31 2.27 -5.91
C LYS A 175 10.77 1.04 -5.16
N ASP A 176 11.66 0.14 -4.70
CA ASP A 176 11.30 -1.10 -4.00
C ASP A 176 11.10 -0.95 -2.48
N SER A 177 11.54 0.15 -1.89
CA SER A 177 11.36 0.40 -0.46
C SER A 177 9.89 0.50 -0.06
N PHE A 178 9.56 0.08 1.16
CA PHE A 178 8.20 -0.04 1.69
C PHE A 178 7.32 -1.10 1.00
N THR A 179 7.82 -1.80 0.00
CA THR A 179 7.08 -2.93 -0.58
C THR A 179 7.33 -4.21 0.23
N PRO A 180 6.36 -5.09 0.31
CA PRO A 180 5.04 -5.09 -0.33
C PRO A 180 3.93 -4.31 0.42
N ILE A 181 4.26 -3.54 1.46
CA ILE A 181 3.30 -2.87 2.36
C ILE A 181 2.47 -1.82 1.61
N ILE A 182 3.14 -0.95 0.84
CA ILE A 182 2.45 0.08 0.03
C ILE A 182 1.57 -0.58 -1.03
N GLY A 183 2.05 -1.64 -1.64
CA GLY A 183 1.34 -2.32 -2.71
C GLY A 183 1.48 -1.60 -4.07
N TYR A 184 0.47 -1.75 -4.92
CA TYR A 184 0.45 -1.17 -6.26
C TYR A 184 -0.97 -0.98 -6.77
N THR A 185 -1.10 -0.13 -7.80
CA THR A 185 -2.34 0.11 -8.53
C THR A 185 -2.36 -0.59 -9.88
N LYS A 186 -3.55 -0.71 -10.44
CA LYS A 186 -3.80 -1.15 -11.83
C LYS A 186 -4.75 -0.17 -12.49
N MET A 187 -4.45 0.17 -13.73
CA MET A 187 -5.33 0.99 -14.56
C MET A 187 -6.48 0.15 -15.10
N ILE A 188 -7.70 0.63 -14.94
CA ILE A 188 -8.92 0.02 -15.48
C ILE A 188 -9.77 1.07 -16.19
N LEU A 189 -10.48 0.64 -17.24
CA LEU A 189 -11.50 1.46 -17.88
C LEU A 189 -12.75 1.48 -16.99
N ASP A 190 -13.16 2.66 -16.58
CA ASP A 190 -14.42 2.84 -15.85
C ASP A 190 -15.60 2.64 -16.81
N PRO A 191 -16.50 1.67 -16.56
CA PRO A 191 -17.60 1.37 -17.47
C PRO A 191 -18.62 2.52 -17.60
N GLU A 192 -18.77 3.35 -16.58
CA GLU A 192 -19.76 4.44 -16.55
C GLU A 192 -19.23 5.69 -17.26
N SER A 193 -18.00 6.08 -16.96
CA SER A 193 -17.39 7.31 -17.49
C SER A 193 -16.58 7.09 -18.76
N GLY A 194 -16.16 5.85 -19.07
CA GLY A 194 -15.24 5.54 -20.17
C GLY A 194 -13.82 6.11 -19.96
N ILE A 195 -13.48 6.54 -18.75
CA ILE A 195 -12.17 7.11 -18.38
C ILE A 195 -11.32 6.04 -17.72
N LEU A 196 -10.03 6.01 -18.02
CA LEU A 196 -9.07 5.17 -17.31
C LEU A 196 -8.85 5.70 -15.91
N LYS A 197 -8.95 4.82 -14.89
CA LYS A 197 -8.69 5.15 -13.49
C LYS A 197 -7.77 4.13 -12.84
N ASN A 198 -6.93 4.59 -11.91
CA ASN A 198 -6.11 3.73 -11.08
C ASN A 198 -6.91 3.18 -9.90
N ILE A 199 -6.91 1.85 -9.73
CA ILE A 199 -7.45 1.18 -8.55
C ILE A 199 -6.36 0.46 -7.79
N GLY A 200 -6.45 0.45 -6.46
CA GLY A 200 -5.54 -0.29 -5.61
C GLY A 200 -5.74 -1.80 -5.72
N VAL A 201 -4.65 -2.56 -5.86
CA VAL A 201 -4.67 -4.02 -6.01
C VAL A 201 -4.11 -4.74 -4.80
N LYS A 202 -3.03 -4.23 -4.20
CA LYS A 202 -2.33 -4.80 -3.05
C LYS A 202 -1.94 -3.69 -2.06
N GLY A 203 -1.58 -4.09 -0.84
CA GLY A 203 -1.05 -3.21 0.20
C GLY A 203 -1.99 -2.09 0.62
N LEU A 204 -1.42 -0.98 1.09
CA LEU A 204 -2.16 0.21 1.50
C LEU A 204 -2.94 0.86 0.34
N GLU A 205 -2.40 0.78 -0.89
CA GLU A 205 -3.12 1.20 -2.10
C GLU A 205 -4.49 0.51 -2.23
N LYS A 206 -4.59 -0.77 -1.84
CA LYS A 206 -5.85 -1.53 -1.86
C LYS A 206 -6.70 -1.27 -0.62
N TYR A 207 -6.09 -1.25 0.55
CA TYR A 207 -6.83 -1.12 1.80
C TYR A 207 -7.54 0.25 1.90
N TYR A 208 -6.84 1.31 1.49
CA TYR A 208 -7.36 2.68 1.47
C TYR A 208 -7.80 3.15 0.07
N ASP A 209 -8.16 2.22 -0.83
CA ASP A 209 -8.51 2.54 -2.22
C ASP A 209 -9.65 3.55 -2.33
N GLU A 210 -10.68 3.43 -1.49
CA GLU A 210 -11.83 4.35 -1.46
C GLU A 210 -11.42 5.77 -1.08
N CYS A 211 -10.56 5.94 -0.06
CA CYS A 211 -10.05 7.24 0.37
C CYS A 211 -9.10 7.84 -0.67
N LEU A 212 -8.14 7.04 -1.16
CA LEU A 212 -7.13 7.49 -2.12
C LEU A 212 -7.72 7.81 -3.50
N SER A 213 -8.82 7.18 -3.89
CA SER A 213 -9.42 7.37 -5.21
C SER A 213 -9.98 8.79 -5.40
N PRO A 214 -9.87 9.34 -6.62
CA PRO A 214 -10.49 10.63 -6.96
C PRO A 214 -11.99 10.62 -6.67
N VAL A 215 -12.50 11.69 -6.04
CA VAL A 215 -13.92 11.79 -5.69
C VAL A 215 -14.73 12.41 -6.82
N GLN A 216 -14.22 13.51 -7.42
CA GLN A 216 -14.97 14.30 -8.40
C GLN A 216 -14.05 15.04 -9.35
N ASN A 217 -14.27 14.86 -10.67
CA ASN A 217 -13.59 15.64 -11.70
C ASN A 217 -14.15 17.08 -11.75
N GLU A 218 -13.31 18.02 -12.20
CA GLU A 218 -13.80 19.35 -12.52
C GLU A 218 -14.65 19.32 -13.79
N LYS A 219 -15.77 20.02 -13.78
CA LYS A 219 -16.56 20.31 -14.97
C LYS A 219 -16.93 21.79 -14.96
N ILE A 220 -16.54 22.50 -16.01
CA ILE A 220 -16.97 23.88 -16.26
C ILE A 220 -17.74 23.87 -17.56
N GLN A 221 -19.00 24.30 -17.53
CA GLN A 221 -19.86 24.40 -18.67
C GLN A 221 -20.39 25.83 -18.80
N GLY A 222 -20.29 26.41 -19.97
CA GLY A 222 -20.77 27.78 -20.19
C GLY A 222 -20.61 28.21 -21.65
N LEU A 223 -21.00 29.46 -21.91
CA LEU A 223 -20.85 30.08 -23.21
C LEU A 223 -19.36 30.32 -23.51
N LYS A 224 -18.95 30.12 -24.74
CA LYS A 224 -17.56 30.42 -25.17
C LYS A 224 -17.49 31.77 -25.90
N ASP A 225 -16.38 32.45 -25.70
CA ASP A 225 -16.01 33.64 -26.48
C ASP A 225 -15.46 33.25 -27.88
N ILE A 226 -15.12 34.24 -28.68
CA ILE A 226 -14.55 34.05 -30.03
C ILE A 226 -13.21 33.30 -29.96
N GLY A 227 -12.44 33.44 -28.87
CA GLY A 227 -11.20 32.74 -28.62
C GLY A 227 -11.39 31.30 -28.10
N GLY A 228 -12.66 30.88 -27.89
CA GLY A 228 -13.00 29.55 -27.37
C GLY A 228 -12.81 29.38 -25.87
N ASN A 229 -12.65 30.46 -25.10
CA ASN A 229 -12.62 30.41 -23.63
C ASN A 229 -14.05 30.43 -23.09
N ILE A 230 -14.28 29.77 -21.95
CA ILE A 230 -15.59 29.77 -21.30
C ILE A 230 -15.78 31.11 -20.59
N ILE A 231 -16.90 31.78 -20.88
CA ILE A 231 -17.35 32.99 -20.18
C ILE A 231 -18.08 32.55 -18.92
N LEU A 232 -17.50 32.80 -17.76
CA LEU A 232 -18.10 32.49 -16.48
C LEU A 232 -19.19 33.53 -16.16
N ASN A 233 -20.43 33.08 -16.05
CA ASN A 233 -21.59 33.89 -15.66
C ASN A 233 -22.50 33.10 -14.71
N LEU A 234 -23.61 33.67 -14.28
CA LEU A 234 -24.58 33.05 -13.35
C LEU A 234 -25.20 31.75 -13.88
N ASN A 235 -25.18 31.55 -15.21
CA ASN A 235 -25.74 30.35 -15.84
C ASN A 235 -24.66 29.29 -16.12
N SER A 236 -23.38 29.59 -15.80
CA SER A 236 -22.29 28.62 -15.97
C SER A 236 -22.33 27.57 -14.87
N LEU A 237 -22.29 26.30 -15.25
CA LEU A 237 -22.12 25.20 -14.31
C LEU A 237 -20.64 25.08 -13.93
N GLN A 238 -20.36 25.14 -12.64
CA GLN A 238 -19.01 24.93 -12.10
C GLN A 238 -19.04 23.82 -11.07
N GLN A 239 -18.48 22.68 -11.41
CA GLN A 239 -18.23 21.56 -10.50
C GLN A 239 -16.75 21.53 -10.16
N LYS A 240 -16.41 21.73 -8.88
CA LYS A 240 -15.01 21.77 -8.43
C LYS A 240 -14.39 20.39 -8.42
N LYS A 241 -13.10 20.32 -8.74
CA LYS A 241 -12.29 19.12 -8.62
C LYS A 241 -12.10 18.74 -7.15
N ILE A 242 -12.29 17.44 -6.83
CA ILE A 242 -12.01 16.86 -5.52
C ILE A 242 -11.11 15.65 -5.74
N ASN A 243 -9.83 15.80 -5.39
CA ASN A 243 -8.85 14.73 -5.42
C ASN A 243 -9.15 13.68 -4.34
N GLY A 244 -8.52 12.50 -4.46
CA GLY A 244 -8.46 11.54 -3.37
C GLY A 244 -7.77 12.11 -2.14
N CYS A 245 -7.95 11.47 -0.98
CA CYS A 245 -7.31 11.87 0.25
C CYS A 245 -5.80 11.58 0.24
N ASP A 246 -4.99 12.41 0.86
CA ASP A 246 -3.60 12.10 1.14
C ASP A 246 -3.50 11.32 2.45
N LEU A 247 -2.87 10.15 2.41
CA LEU A 247 -2.71 9.23 3.53
C LEU A 247 -1.37 9.43 4.20
N TYR A 248 -1.38 9.77 5.49
CA TYR A 248 -0.18 9.91 6.32
C TYR A 248 0.03 8.64 7.16
N LEU A 249 1.25 8.11 7.13
CA LEU A 249 1.62 6.86 7.77
C LEU A 249 2.39 7.10 9.06
N ASN A 250 2.35 6.10 9.95
CA ASN A 250 3.24 5.99 11.11
C ASN A 250 4.67 5.55 10.73
N LEU A 251 4.85 4.97 9.54
CA LEU A 251 6.15 4.51 9.03
C LEU A 251 7.12 5.69 8.88
N SER A 252 8.34 5.53 9.40
CA SER A 252 9.45 6.47 9.19
C SER A 252 10.32 6.01 8.02
N LEU A 253 10.59 6.90 7.07
CA LEU A 253 11.51 6.63 5.96
C LEU A 253 12.91 6.30 6.48
N LYS A 254 13.40 7.09 7.44
CA LYS A 254 14.73 6.94 8.01
C LYS A 254 14.91 5.56 8.64
N LEU A 255 13.99 5.18 9.53
CA LEU A 255 14.03 3.89 10.20
C LEU A 255 13.84 2.71 9.22
N GLN A 256 12.88 2.81 8.31
CA GLN A 256 12.61 1.77 7.31
C GLN A 256 13.85 1.49 6.45
N LYS A 257 14.50 2.54 5.91
CA LYS A 257 15.69 2.42 5.07
C LYS A 257 16.87 1.84 5.80
N SER A 258 17.13 2.24 7.05
CA SER A 258 18.20 1.71 7.87
C SER A 258 17.99 0.21 8.16
N ILE A 259 16.74 -0.20 8.45
CA ILE A 259 16.39 -1.60 8.65
C ILE A 259 16.49 -2.40 7.34
N GLU A 260 15.99 -1.88 6.22
CA GLU A 260 16.10 -2.55 4.91
C GLU A 260 17.56 -2.80 4.53
N LYS A 261 18.43 -1.82 4.76
CA LYS A 261 19.88 -1.97 4.53
C LYS A 261 20.49 -3.07 5.41
N ALA A 262 20.15 -3.11 6.69
CA ALA A 262 20.62 -4.15 7.61
C ALA A 262 20.10 -5.54 7.22
N ILE A 263 18.84 -5.65 6.78
CA ILE A 263 18.25 -6.87 6.25
C ILE A 263 19.03 -7.37 5.03
N ASP A 264 19.35 -6.48 4.09
CA ASP A 264 20.08 -6.86 2.87
C ASP A 264 21.48 -7.39 3.20
N GLN A 265 22.21 -6.69 4.07
CA GLN A 265 23.53 -7.14 4.54
C GLN A 265 23.47 -8.51 5.24
N ARG A 266 22.49 -8.72 6.12
CA ARG A 266 22.31 -10.01 6.77
C ARG A 266 21.90 -11.11 5.81
N ASN A 267 21.11 -10.79 4.79
CA ASN A 267 20.64 -11.78 3.83
C ASN A 267 21.73 -12.25 2.87
N GLU A 268 22.73 -11.42 2.59
CA GLU A 268 23.95 -11.84 1.87
C GLU A 268 24.67 -12.98 2.58
N ASP A 269 24.74 -12.91 3.93
CA ASP A 269 25.34 -13.94 4.75
C ASP A 269 24.44 -15.17 4.95
N LEU A 270 23.17 -14.96 5.26
CA LEU A 270 22.23 -16.02 5.65
C LEU A 270 21.66 -16.78 4.45
N LYS A 271 21.62 -16.15 3.28
CA LYS A 271 20.99 -16.66 2.04
C LYS A 271 19.60 -17.21 2.33
N ALA A 272 18.82 -16.44 3.10
CA ALA A 272 17.47 -16.80 3.47
C ALA A 272 16.49 -16.52 2.32
N ASN A 273 15.39 -17.26 2.28
CA ASN A 273 14.32 -16.96 1.34
C ASN A 273 13.70 -15.58 1.60
N GLU A 274 13.61 -15.18 2.85
CA GLU A 274 13.09 -13.89 3.26
C GLU A 274 13.48 -13.57 4.70
N ILE A 275 13.78 -12.31 4.96
CA ILE A 275 13.92 -11.76 6.30
C ILE A 275 12.84 -10.69 6.48
N ILE A 276 12.07 -10.79 7.55
CA ILE A 276 11.01 -9.83 7.90
C ILE A 276 11.36 -9.20 9.26
N VAL A 277 11.26 -7.88 9.34
CA VAL A 277 11.44 -7.11 10.57
C VAL A 277 10.25 -6.17 10.75
N GLY A 278 9.71 -6.13 11.96
CA GLY A 278 8.67 -5.18 12.35
C GLY A 278 9.04 -4.48 13.64
N VAL A 279 8.81 -3.17 13.70
CA VAL A 279 8.97 -2.31 14.89
C VAL A 279 7.64 -1.64 15.17
N MET A 280 7.09 -1.90 16.35
CA MET A 280 5.81 -1.38 16.82
C MET A 280 6.01 -0.57 18.10
N GLU A 281 5.51 0.65 18.13
CA GLU A 281 5.45 1.45 19.36
C GLU A 281 4.45 0.83 20.33
N SER A 282 4.92 0.40 21.50
CA SER A 282 4.14 -0.52 22.34
C SER A 282 2.86 0.09 22.90
N LYS A 283 2.88 1.38 23.28
CA LYS A 283 1.74 2.06 23.90
C LYS A 283 0.62 2.43 22.93
N THR A 284 0.95 2.63 21.66
CA THR A 284 0.03 3.18 20.65
C THR A 284 -0.38 2.18 19.58
N GLY A 285 0.39 1.11 19.37
CA GLY A 285 0.17 0.17 18.28
C GLY A 285 0.66 0.65 16.91
N ARG A 286 1.31 1.82 16.85
CA ARG A 286 1.85 2.39 15.61
C ARG A 286 3.01 1.55 15.09
N ILE A 287 2.93 1.13 13.85
CA ILE A 287 4.01 0.43 13.15
C ILE A 287 4.96 1.48 12.58
N LEU A 288 6.17 1.56 13.14
CA LEU A 288 7.18 2.54 12.72
C LEU A 288 8.03 2.04 11.55
N ALA A 289 8.21 0.72 11.46
CA ALA A 289 8.85 0.04 10.33
C ALA A 289 8.27 -1.37 10.16
N LEU A 290 8.10 -1.78 8.92
CA LEU A 290 7.74 -3.16 8.54
C LEU A 290 8.45 -3.49 7.23
N ALA A 291 9.62 -4.11 7.35
CA ALA A 291 10.54 -4.31 6.26
C ALA A 291 10.68 -5.80 5.89
N SER A 292 10.91 -6.08 4.61
CA SER A 292 11.21 -7.41 4.10
C SER A 292 12.41 -7.37 3.17
N SER A 293 13.17 -8.47 3.09
CA SER A 293 14.20 -8.66 2.06
C SER A 293 13.58 -8.96 0.68
N ARG A 294 12.32 -9.37 0.61
CA ARG A 294 11.60 -9.60 -0.64
C ARG A 294 10.81 -8.35 -1.00
N ARG A 295 11.44 -7.52 -1.80
CA ARG A 295 10.89 -6.24 -2.27
C ARG A 295 10.75 -6.26 -3.79
N TYR A 296 9.94 -5.36 -4.34
CA TYR A 296 9.72 -5.20 -5.77
C TYR A 296 9.49 -3.73 -6.12
N ASP A 297 9.80 -3.34 -7.35
CA ASP A 297 9.40 -2.05 -7.90
C ASP A 297 7.94 -2.11 -8.33
N PRO A 298 7.02 -1.30 -7.75
CA PRO A 298 5.61 -1.31 -8.14
C PRO A 298 5.36 -0.96 -9.60
N GLN A 299 6.26 -0.22 -10.23
CA GLN A 299 6.19 0.13 -11.66
C GLN A 299 6.74 -0.99 -12.56
N ASN A 300 7.65 -1.83 -12.04
CA ASN A 300 8.25 -2.94 -12.77
C ASN A 300 8.31 -4.21 -11.92
N ARG A 301 7.18 -4.86 -11.74
CA ARG A 301 6.96 -5.96 -10.78
C ARG A 301 7.66 -7.28 -11.11
N GLY A 302 8.26 -7.41 -12.28
CA GLY A 302 8.93 -8.64 -12.68
C GLY A 302 7.97 -9.81 -12.92
N LYS A 303 8.53 -11.03 -13.00
CA LYS A 303 7.78 -12.28 -13.28
C LYS A 303 7.41 -13.07 -12.02
N ASP A 304 8.15 -12.91 -10.94
CA ASP A 304 7.88 -13.60 -9.66
C ASP A 304 6.75 -12.91 -8.90
N LEU A 305 5.54 -13.38 -9.08
CA LEU A 305 4.35 -12.84 -8.41
C LEU A 305 4.33 -13.12 -6.89
N SER A 306 5.17 -14.03 -6.38
CA SER A 306 5.19 -14.35 -4.95
C SER A 306 5.80 -13.24 -4.10
N VAL A 307 6.61 -12.36 -4.69
CA VAL A 307 7.16 -11.17 -4.01
C VAL A 307 6.13 -10.09 -3.73
N LEU A 308 4.98 -10.15 -4.41
CA LEU A 308 3.89 -9.18 -4.26
C LEU A 308 3.09 -9.38 -2.96
N ASN A 309 3.29 -10.49 -2.25
CA ASN A 309 2.57 -10.81 -1.02
C ASN A 309 3.26 -10.15 0.19
N ALA A 310 2.47 -9.55 1.06
CA ALA A 310 2.93 -9.04 2.34
C ALA A 310 3.09 -10.20 3.34
N SER A 311 4.22 -10.91 3.26
CA SER A 311 4.46 -12.13 4.05
C SER A 311 4.26 -11.93 5.55
N ALA A 312 4.47 -10.73 6.07
CA ALA A 312 4.23 -10.41 7.48
C ALA A 312 2.78 -10.71 7.95
N ILE A 313 1.82 -10.69 7.03
CA ILE A 313 0.40 -10.92 7.30
C ILE A 313 -0.21 -12.04 6.45
N GLU A 314 0.37 -12.33 5.27
CA GLU A 314 -0.15 -13.32 4.33
C GLU A 314 0.53 -14.70 4.47
N TYR A 315 1.62 -14.82 5.23
CA TYR A 315 2.33 -16.09 5.45
C TYR A 315 2.06 -16.66 6.84
N GLY A 316 1.29 -17.75 6.88
CA GLY A 316 1.07 -18.51 8.11
C GLY A 316 2.12 -19.60 8.29
N TYR A 317 2.75 -19.67 9.47
CA TYR A 317 3.78 -20.64 9.80
C TYR A 317 3.66 -21.15 11.24
N GLU A 318 4.28 -22.29 11.55
CA GLU A 318 4.37 -22.81 12.91
C GLU A 318 5.36 -21.99 13.72
N ALA A 319 4.90 -21.44 14.85
CA ALA A 319 5.63 -20.46 15.64
C ALA A 319 6.90 -21.03 16.31
N GLY A 320 6.89 -22.33 16.64
CA GLY A 320 7.93 -22.92 17.47
C GLY A 320 7.99 -22.29 18.87
N SER A 321 9.18 -22.23 19.46
CA SER A 321 9.37 -21.82 20.87
C SER A 321 8.93 -20.40 21.19
N VAL A 322 8.64 -19.53 20.24
CA VAL A 322 8.10 -18.18 20.53
C VAL A 322 6.65 -18.22 21.02
N ILE A 323 5.96 -19.35 20.96
CA ILE A 323 4.62 -19.56 21.53
C ILE A 323 4.64 -19.83 23.04
N LYS A 324 5.77 -20.32 23.59
CA LYS A 324 5.88 -20.75 24.98
C LYS A 324 5.43 -19.70 26.01
N PRO A 325 5.80 -18.40 25.87
CA PRO A 325 5.37 -17.39 26.83
C PRO A 325 3.84 -17.29 26.99
N PHE A 326 3.08 -17.48 25.92
CA PHE A 326 1.63 -17.36 25.96
C PHE A 326 0.96 -18.54 26.69
N ILE A 327 1.44 -19.77 26.46
CA ILE A 327 0.95 -20.97 27.16
C ILE A 327 1.38 -20.94 28.62
N PHE A 328 2.61 -20.54 28.89
CA PHE A 328 3.14 -20.35 30.24
C PHE A 328 2.29 -19.32 31.03
N THR A 329 2.05 -18.15 30.45
CA THR A 329 1.21 -17.09 31.05
C THR A 329 -0.22 -17.60 31.29
N THR A 330 -0.75 -18.41 30.38
CA THR A 330 -2.07 -19.04 30.56
C THR A 330 -2.10 -19.95 31.77
N ALA A 331 -1.10 -20.81 31.95
CA ALA A 331 -0.99 -21.70 33.11
C ALA A 331 -0.81 -20.92 34.42
N LEU A 332 0.00 -19.87 34.42
CA LEU A 332 0.23 -18.99 35.56
C LEU A 332 -1.07 -18.26 35.97
N ARG A 333 -1.79 -17.67 35.00
CA ARG A 333 -3.05 -16.95 35.22
C ARG A 333 -4.16 -17.86 35.79
N LEU A 334 -4.17 -19.11 35.37
CA LEU A 334 -5.15 -20.12 35.86
C LEU A 334 -4.71 -20.77 37.19
N GLY A 335 -3.59 -20.34 37.80
CA GLY A 335 -3.08 -20.92 39.03
C GLY A 335 -2.60 -22.37 38.93
N LYS A 336 -2.34 -22.85 37.68
CA LYS A 336 -1.85 -24.20 37.44
C LYS A 336 -0.36 -24.37 37.71
N ILE A 337 0.38 -23.27 37.74
CA ILE A 337 1.80 -23.17 38.10
C ILE A 337 2.04 -21.95 38.96
N LYS A 338 3.13 -21.98 39.74
CA LYS A 338 3.63 -20.84 40.53
C LYS A 338 5.08 -20.55 40.14
N MET A 339 5.52 -19.29 40.23
CA MET A 339 6.87 -18.89 39.79
C MET A 339 8.00 -19.51 40.64
N ASP A 340 7.77 -19.78 41.90
CA ASP A 340 8.70 -20.41 42.84
C ASP A 340 8.79 -21.94 42.71
N GLU A 341 7.95 -22.53 41.84
CA GLU A 341 7.87 -23.99 41.67
C GLU A 341 9.01 -24.52 40.79
N VAL A 342 9.46 -25.74 41.12
CA VAL A 342 10.46 -26.49 40.37
C VAL A 342 9.80 -27.68 39.67
N ILE A 343 10.10 -27.86 38.40
CA ILE A 343 9.53 -28.91 37.55
C ILE A 343 10.60 -29.91 37.12
N ASN A 344 10.24 -31.19 36.99
CA ASN A 344 11.16 -32.24 36.54
C ASN A 344 11.31 -32.19 35.01
N THR A 345 12.55 -32.11 34.51
CA THR A 345 12.94 -32.09 33.10
C THR A 345 13.73 -33.33 32.70
N TYR A 346 13.85 -34.33 33.60
CA TYR A 346 14.34 -35.68 33.31
C TYR A 346 15.73 -35.70 32.64
N GLY A 347 16.67 -34.90 33.12
CA GLY A 347 18.02 -34.84 32.50
C GLY A 347 18.02 -34.36 31.05
N GLY A 348 16.97 -33.64 30.61
CA GLY A 348 16.84 -33.14 29.25
C GLY A 348 16.43 -34.20 28.22
N SER A 349 15.86 -35.33 28.66
CA SER A 349 15.34 -36.37 27.75
C SER A 349 14.04 -37.00 28.30
N TYR A 350 12.94 -36.86 27.53
CA TYR A 350 11.61 -37.32 27.96
C TYR A 350 10.92 -38.13 26.87
N LYS A 351 10.40 -39.33 27.26
CA LYS A 351 9.66 -40.21 26.35
C LYS A 351 8.17 -39.82 26.28
N LEU A 352 7.72 -39.36 25.13
CA LEU A 352 6.34 -38.97 24.84
C LEU A 352 5.74 -39.98 23.84
N GLY A 353 5.05 -41.00 24.31
CA GLY A 353 4.62 -42.13 23.47
C GLY A 353 5.80 -42.80 22.78
N ARG A 354 5.78 -42.88 21.46
CA ARG A 354 6.89 -43.44 20.65
C ARG A 354 8.05 -42.45 20.36
N PHE A 355 7.88 -41.18 20.72
CA PHE A 355 8.87 -40.11 20.46
C PHE A 355 9.70 -39.85 21.70
N THR A 356 10.98 -39.50 21.48
CA THR A 356 11.86 -38.97 22.54
C THR A 356 12.06 -37.49 22.29
N ILE A 357 11.59 -36.66 23.23
CA ILE A 357 11.78 -35.21 23.22
C ILE A 357 13.07 -34.92 23.96
N LYS A 358 13.88 -34.03 23.39
CA LYS A 358 15.17 -33.61 23.97
C LYS A 358 15.18 -32.09 24.14
N ASP A 359 15.78 -31.66 25.24
CA ASP A 359 16.13 -30.26 25.48
C ASP A 359 17.61 -30.02 25.14
N ASP A 360 17.92 -28.82 24.66
CA ASP A 360 19.30 -28.42 24.37
C ASP A 360 20.11 -28.25 25.68
N HIS A 361 19.47 -27.72 26.74
CA HIS A 361 20.02 -27.64 28.09
C HIS A 361 19.56 -28.84 28.93
N LYS A 362 20.51 -29.73 29.24
CA LYS A 362 20.25 -30.95 30.00
C LYS A 362 20.28 -30.66 31.49
N MET A 363 19.11 -30.64 32.13
CA MET A 363 18.93 -30.46 33.57
C MET A 363 17.90 -31.46 34.10
N ASP A 364 18.06 -31.98 35.31
CA ASP A 364 17.10 -32.88 35.92
C ASP A 364 15.83 -32.13 36.33
N LYS A 365 15.99 -30.94 36.85
CA LYS A 365 14.91 -30.07 37.32
C LYS A 365 15.18 -28.62 36.85
N MET A 366 14.13 -27.88 36.63
CA MET A 366 14.18 -26.45 36.30
C MET A 366 13.14 -25.67 37.11
N THR A 367 13.46 -24.45 37.51
CA THR A 367 12.47 -23.48 37.95
C THR A 367 11.54 -23.10 36.81
N MET A 368 10.37 -22.55 37.13
CA MET A 368 9.44 -22.10 36.07
C MET A 368 10.04 -21.03 35.16
N GLU A 369 10.86 -20.11 35.74
CA GLU A 369 11.59 -19.15 34.91
C GLU A 369 12.61 -19.82 33.97
N GLU A 370 13.37 -20.81 34.48
CA GLU A 370 14.36 -21.54 33.67
C GLU A 370 13.75 -22.31 32.52
N VAL A 371 12.51 -22.79 32.62
CA VAL A 371 11.79 -23.41 31.51
C VAL A 371 11.69 -22.47 30.32
N ILE A 372 11.38 -21.18 30.55
CA ILE A 372 11.32 -20.18 29.49
C ILE A 372 12.70 -19.69 29.10
N ARG A 373 13.59 -19.42 30.08
CA ARG A 373 14.94 -18.90 29.91
C ARG A 373 15.81 -19.81 29.04
N TYR A 374 15.79 -21.11 29.30
CA TYR A 374 16.52 -22.11 28.52
C TYR A 374 15.67 -22.77 27.41
N SER A 375 14.44 -22.32 27.25
CA SER A 375 13.53 -22.84 26.20
C SER A 375 13.24 -24.34 26.29
N SER A 376 13.08 -24.91 27.48
CA SER A 376 12.82 -26.34 27.67
C SER A 376 11.50 -26.75 27.02
N ASN A 377 11.56 -27.74 26.10
CA ASN A 377 10.39 -28.38 25.53
C ASN A 377 9.72 -29.31 26.55
N ILE A 378 10.54 -30.00 27.34
CA ILE A 378 10.10 -30.96 28.34
C ILE A 378 9.36 -30.22 29.47
N GLY A 379 9.92 -29.10 29.95
CA GLY A 379 9.26 -28.26 30.93
C GLY A 379 7.89 -27.77 30.44
N MET A 380 7.79 -27.32 29.19
CA MET A 380 6.52 -26.90 28.61
C MET A 380 5.50 -28.05 28.46
N ILE A 381 5.95 -29.27 28.13
CA ILE A 381 5.07 -30.46 28.12
C ILE A 381 4.49 -30.72 29.50
N GLN A 382 5.32 -30.65 30.57
CA GLN A 382 4.83 -30.86 31.95
C GLN A 382 3.84 -29.76 32.37
N ILE A 383 4.06 -28.49 31.95
CA ILE A 383 3.11 -27.39 32.18
C ILE A 383 1.81 -27.65 31.41
N ALA A 384 1.88 -28.03 30.15
CA ALA A 384 0.71 -28.29 29.32
C ALA A 384 -0.15 -29.47 29.81
N LYS A 385 0.44 -30.47 30.48
CA LYS A 385 -0.30 -31.55 31.13
C LYS A 385 -1.23 -31.08 32.23
N ARG A 386 -0.93 -29.93 32.86
CA ARG A 386 -1.78 -29.34 33.92
C ARG A 386 -2.96 -28.53 33.35
N LEU A 387 -2.93 -28.24 32.04
CA LEU A 387 -3.99 -27.58 31.32
C LEU A 387 -4.88 -28.61 30.61
N ASN A 388 -6.19 -28.41 30.66
CA ASN A 388 -7.08 -29.15 29.79
C ASN A 388 -7.06 -28.53 28.36
N ASN A 389 -7.68 -29.22 27.40
CA ASN A 389 -7.68 -28.81 26.00
C ASN A 389 -8.38 -27.47 25.77
N ILE A 390 -9.44 -27.17 26.54
CA ILE A 390 -10.15 -25.88 26.45
C ILE A 390 -9.28 -24.76 27.02
N GLU A 391 -8.64 -24.98 28.17
CA GLU A 391 -7.77 -23.98 28.81
C GLU A 391 -6.61 -23.57 27.92
N ILE A 392 -5.88 -24.52 27.30
CA ILE A 392 -4.72 -24.20 26.45
C ILE A 392 -5.14 -23.48 25.17
N VAL A 393 -6.23 -23.89 24.51
CA VAL A 393 -6.71 -23.25 23.28
C VAL A 393 -7.34 -21.88 23.57
N SER A 394 -8.12 -21.77 24.65
CA SER A 394 -8.68 -20.46 25.07
C SER A 394 -7.59 -19.48 25.50
N GLY A 395 -6.51 -19.99 26.12
CA GLY A 395 -5.34 -19.20 26.44
C GLY A 395 -4.69 -18.58 25.19
N LEU A 396 -4.55 -19.34 24.11
CA LEU A 396 -4.06 -18.81 22.84
C LEU A 396 -5.02 -17.78 22.22
N LYS A 397 -6.33 -18.01 22.31
CA LYS A 397 -7.35 -17.06 21.81
C LYS A 397 -7.35 -15.72 22.52
N ILE A 398 -7.04 -15.68 23.82
CA ILE A 398 -6.91 -14.42 24.59
C ILE A 398 -5.87 -13.51 23.92
N PHE A 399 -4.76 -14.08 23.44
CA PHE A 399 -3.73 -13.36 22.69
C PHE A 399 -4.06 -13.17 21.19
N LYS A 400 -5.33 -13.40 20.78
CA LYS A 400 -5.84 -13.25 19.42
C LYS A 400 -5.24 -14.22 18.39
N PHE A 401 -4.60 -15.33 18.82
CA PHE A 401 -4.23 -16.39 17.85
C PHE A 401 -5.48 -17.05 17.26
N GLY A 402 -5.45 -17.27 15.95
CA GLY A 402 -6.61 -17.76 15.19
C GLY A 402 -7.57 -16.67 14.72
N GLU A 403 -7.26 -15.40 15.01
CA GLU A 403 -7.99 -14.22 14.56
C GLU A 403 -7.05 -13.30 13.77
N LYS A 404 -7.59 -12.39 12.97
CA LYS A 404 -6.79 -11.34 12.32
C LYS A 404 -6.26 -10.38 13.38
N SER A 405 -5.04 -9.86 13.21
CA SER A 405 -4.50 -8.83 14.11
C SER A 405 -5.25 -7.50 13.99
N GLY A 406 -5.89 -7.30 12.83
CA GLY A 406 -6.65 -6.10 12.51
C GLY A 406 -5.80 -4.97 11.94
N ILE A 407 -4.56 -5.25 11.54
CA ILE A 407 -3.72 -4.27 10.85
C ILE A 407 -4.41 -3.79 9.56
N ASP A 408 -4.22 -2.55 9.23
CA ASP A 408 -4.78 -1.86 8.06
C ASP A 408 -4.11 -2.28 6.73
N LEU A 409 -4.13 -3.59 6.47
CA LEU A 409 -3.67 -4.22 5.22
C LEU A 409 -4.68 -5.26 4.74
N PRO A 410 -4.86 -5.42 3.42
CA PRO A 410 -5.74 -6.43 2.86
C PRO A 410 -5.10 -7.82 2.92
N TYR A 411 -5.94 -8.86 2.79
CA TYR A 411 -5.52 -10.28 2.67
C TYR A 411 -4.84 -10.87 3.90
N GLU A 412 -5.01 -10.26 5.07
CA GLU A 412 -4.47 -10.79 6.32
C GLU A 412 -5.02 -12.20 6.61
N GLN A 413 -4.09 -13.16 6.90
CA GLN A 413 -4.39 -14.51 7.32
C GLN A 413 -4.71 -14.55 8.82
N LYS A 414 -5.75 -15.29 9.20
CA LYS A 414 -6.11 -15.49 10.62
C LYS A 414 -5.27 -16.55 11.34
N GLY A 415 -4.38 -17.26 10.60
CA GLY A 415 -3.71 -18.42 11.14
C GLY A 415 -4.65 -19.60 11.41
N GLU A 416 -4.14 -20.62 12.09
CA GLU A 416 -4.89 -21.84 12.44
C GLU A 416 -4.55 -22.25 13.86
N ILE A 417 -5.56 -22.50 14.70
CA ILE A 417 -5.40 -23.09 16.03
C ILE A 417 -6.24 -24.37 16.12
N PRO A 418 -5.78 -25.38 16.89
CA PRO A 418 -6.48 -26.66 16.94
C PRO A 418 -7.86 -26.55 17.59
N ASN A 419 -8.78 -27.42 17.20
CA ASN A 419 -10.07 -27.56 17.87
C ASN A 419 -9.88 -28.33 19.21
N PRO A 420 -10.25 -27.72 20.35
CA PRO A 420 -10.03 -28.35 21.67
C PRO A 420 -10.76 -29.70 21.82
N LYS A 421 -11.90 -29.90 21.15
CA LYS A 421 -12.65 -31.19 21.21
C LYS A 421 -11.95 -32.35 20.50
N ARG A 422 -11.01 -32.07 19.60
CA ARG A 422 -10.29 -33.08 18.80
C ARG A 422 -8.80 -33.16 19.14
N LEU A 423 -8.31 -32.32 20.07
CA LEU A 423 -6.91 -32.23 20.41
C LEU A 423 -6.49 -33.43 21.29
N ARG A 424 -5.64 -34.30 20.77
CA ARG A 424 -5.08 -35.44 21.49
C ARG A 424 -3.97 -35.02 22.43
N ASP A 425 -3.65 -35.78 23.47
CA ASP A 425 -2.62 -35.45 24.47
C ASP A 425 -1.22 -35.23 23.83
N ILE A 426 -0.87 -36.02 22.81
CA ILE A 426 0.38 -35.81 22.06
C ILE A 426 0.35 -34.47 21.34
N GLU A 427 -0.75 -34.15 20.67
CA GLU A 427 -0.89 -32.86 19.95
C GLU A 427 -0.89 -31.68 20.90
N LYS A 428 -1.56 -31.79 22.07
CA LYS A 428 -1.47 -30.80 23.14
C LYS A 428 -0.04 -30.60 23.63
N SER A 429 0.70 -31.69 23.80
CA SER A 429 2.10 -31.66 24.22
C SER A 429 2.97 -30.93 23.20
N VAL A 430 2.83 -31.22 21.89
CA VAL A 430 3.63 -30.53 20.85
C VAL A 430 3.17 -29.08 20.62
N LEU A 431 1.88 -28.80 20.84
CA LEU A 431 1.34 -27.43 20.83
C LEU A 431 2.04 -26.55 21.85
N SER A 432 2.40 -27.11 23.03
CA SER A 432 3.02 -26.35 24.12
C SER A 432 4.37 -25.72 23.77
N TYR A 433 5.03 -26.20 22.72
CA TYR A 433 6.28 -25.62 22.22
C TYR A 433 6.19 -25.20 20.75
N GLY A 434 4.96 -25.00 20.22
CA GLY A 434 4.67 -24.22 19.04
C GLY A 434 4.49 -24.98 17.73
N TYR A 435 4.14 -26.28 17.79
CA TYR A 435 3.76 -27.06 16.63
C TYR A 435 2.25 -27.35 16.62
N GLY A 436 1.69 -27.62 15.45
CA GLY A 436 0.25 -27.89 15.31
C GLY A 436 -0.64 -26.65 15.38
N LEU A 437 -0.06 -25.46 15.27
CA LEU A 437 -0.77 -24.20 15.04
C LEU A 437 -0.05 -23.42 13.93
N LYS A 438 -0.79 -22.55 13.23
CA LYS A 438 -0.20 -21.58 12.30
C LYS A 438 -0.53 -20.18 12.76
N THR A 439 0.47 -19.30 12.72
CA THR A 439 0.36 -17.88 13.05
C THR A 439 1.08 -17.04 12.02
N THR A 440 0.72 -15.76 11.91
CA THR A 440 1.45 -14.80 11.09
C THR A 440 2.50 -14.06 11.93
N PHE A 441 3.45 -13.42 11.27
CA PHE A 441 4.41 -12.54 11.91
C PHE A 441 3.72 -11.41 12.69
N MET A 442 2.68 -10.81 12.11
CA MET A 442 1.96 -9.69 12.73
C MET A 442 1.17 -10.13 13.97
N GLN A 443 0.54 -11.30 13.95
CA GLN A 443 -0.11 -11.85 15.14
C GLN A 443 0.88 -12.02 16.30
N LEU A 444 2.07 -12.56 16.04
CA LEU A 444 3.11 -12.70 17.07
C LEU A 444 3.60 -11.34 17.57
N LEU A 445 3.85 -10.38 16.68
CA LEU A 445 4.28 -9.04 17.06
C LEU A 445 3.26 -8.37 17.98
N ALA A 446 1.99 -8.39 17.62
CA ALA A 446 0.90 -7.83 18.41
C ALA A 446 0.70 -8.57 19.76
N ALA A 447 0.83 -9.90 19.76
CA ALA A 447 0.71 -10.70 20.98
C ALA A 447 1.89 -10.44 21.96
N TYR A 448 3.13 -10.35 21.46
CA TYR A 448 4.29 -9.99 22.30
C TYR A 448 4.18 -8.58 22.89
N ASN A 449 3.53 -7.66 22.15
CA ASN A 449 3.29 -6.31 22.63
C ASN A 449 2.51 -6.28 23.95
N VAL A 450 1.64 -7.23 24.19
CA VAL A 450 0.86 -7.33 25.44
C VAL A 450 1.76 -7.37 26.69
N PHE A 451 2.91 -8.06 26.59
CA PHE A 451 3.87 -8.14 27.70
C PHE A 451 4.66 -6.83 27.88
N ASN A 452 4.81 -6.02 26.84
CA ASN A 452 5.50 -4.74 26.87
C ASN A 452 4.55 -3.54 27.02
N ASN A 453 3.26 -3.79 27.14
CA ASN A 453 2.21 -2.77 27.20
C ASN A 453 1.22 -3.01 28.33
N ASP A 454 1.72 -3.33 29.50
CA ASP A 454 0.92 -3.47 30.72
C ASP A 454 -0.31 -4.40 30.56
N GLY A 455 -0.20 -5.43 29.74
CA GLY A 455 -1.27 -6.41 29.50
C GLY A 455 -2.36 -5.96 28.52
N PHE A 456 -2.18 -4.83 27.85
CA PHE A 456 -3.10 -4.38 26.81
C PHE A 456 -2.73 -4.95 25.44
N TYR A 457 -3.70 -5.56 24.77
CA TYR A 457 -3.65 -5.78 23.33
C TYR A 457 -4.06 -4.49 22.61
N ILE A 458 -3.27 -4.06 21.66
CA ILE A 458 -3.56 -2.91 20.80
C ILE A 458 -3.47 -3.36 19.36
N THR A 459 -4.46 -2.99 18.55
CA THR A 459 -4.47 -3.26 17.12
C THR A 459 -3.29 -2.56 16.43
N PRO A 460 -2.41 -3.28 15.72
CA PRO A 460 -1.33 -2.68 14.94
C PRO A 460 -1.87 -1.76 13.84
N ARG A 461 -1.18 -0.64 13.57
CA ARG A 461 -1.63 0.33 12.58
C ARG A 461 -0.47 0.98 11.82
N LEU A 462 -0.62 1.04 10.49
CA LEU A 462 0.31 1.70 9.57
C LEU A 462 -0.07 3.16 9.31
N ALA A 463 -1.36 3.46 9.14
CA ALA A 463 -1.84 4.82 8.90
C ALA A 463 -2.07 5.60 10.19
N GLU A 464 -1.72 6.89 10.19
CA GLU A 464 -1.96 7.85 11.28
C GLU A 464 -3.22 8.66 11.04
N LYS A 465 -3.29 9.31 9.88
CA LYS A 465 -4.36 10.24 9.51
C LYS A 465 -4.46 10.36 8.00
N PHE A 466 -5.55 10.94 7.54
CA PHE A 466 -5.66 11.38 6.15
C PHE A 466 -6.05 12.86 6.06
N TYR A 467 -5.65 13.48 4.95
CA TYR A 467 -5.95 14.88 4.63
C TYR A 467 -6.81 14.96 3.39
N GLN A 468 -7.94 15.67 3.48
CA GLN A 468 -8.83 15.92 2.34
C GLN A 468 -9.56 17.26 2.51
N ASN A 469 -9.67 18.03 1.45
CA ASN A 469 -10.42 19.30 1.41
C ASN A 469 -10.06 20.28 2.55
N GLY A 470 -8.76 20.38 2.90
CA GLY A 470 -8.29 21.31 3.93
C GLY A 470 -8.43 20.79 5.37
N ARG A 471 -8.83 19.52 5.59
CA ARG A 471 -9.03 18.95 6.92
C ARG A 471 -8.23 17.67 7.10
N PHE A 472 -7.65 17.51 8.30
CA PHE A 472 -7.09 16.25 8.77
C PHE A 472 -8.15 15.46 9.53
N THR A 473 -8.18 14.15 9.30
CA THR A 473 -8.96 13.20 10.09
C THR A 473 -7.98 12.19 10.67
N ASN A 474 -7.91 12.12 12.02
CA ASN A 474 -7.07 11.16 12.72
C ASN A 474 -7.74 9.79 12.70
N LEU A 475 -6.92 8.77 12.53
CA LEU A 475 -7.35 7.37 12.59
C LEU A 475 -7.01 6.71 13.94
N ASP A 476 -6.23 7.38 14.79
CA ASP A 476 -5.83 6.87 16.13
C ASP A 476 -7.02 6.71 17.08
N ASP A 477 -8.09 7.49 16.91
CA ASP A 477 -9.29 7.44 17.75
C ASP A 477 -10.06 6.10 17.60
N ASP A 478 -9.85 5.38 16.49
CA ASP A 478 -10.47 4.09 16.20
C ASP A 478 -9.63 2.88 16.66
N VAL A 479 -8.48 3.11 17.33
CA VAL A 479 -7.60 2.02 17.77
C VAL A 479 -8.25 1.21 18.89
N LYS A 480 -8.53 -0.06 18.62
CA LYS A 480 -9.03 -0.99 19.63
C LYS A 480 -7.92 -1.33 20.62
N LYS A 481 -8.17 -1.02 21.89
CA LYS A 481 -7.31 -1.34 23.03
C LYS A 481 -8.09 -2.18 24.03
N GLU A 482 -7.59 -3.36 24.32
CA GLU A 482 -8.26 -4.33 25.20
C GLU A 482 -7.30 -4.83 26.29
N LYS A 483 -7.67 -4.70 27.55
CA LYS A 483 -6.91 -5.25 28.66
C LYS A 483 -7.16 -6.77 28.71
N ILE A 484 -6.20 -7.56 28.26
CA ILE A 484 -6.33 -9.03 28.20
C ILE A 484 -5.54 -9.77 29.29
N LEU A 485 -4.58 -9.08 29.92
CA LEU A 485 -3.84 -9.57 31.10
C LEU A 485 -3.87 -8.53 32.22
N SER A 486 -3.73 -8.99 33.47
CA SER A 486 -3.41 -8.07 34.57
C SER A 486 -2.03 -7.48 34.39
N SER A 487 -1.81 -6.27 34.91
CA SER A 487 -0.50 -5.60 34.90
C SER A 487 0.58 -6.46 35.55
N GLU A 488 0.23 -7.15 36.64
CA GLU A 488 1.13 -8.06 37.35
C GLU A 488 1.56 -9.24 36.51
N ALA A 489 0.62 -9.92 35.81
CA ALA A 489 0.93 -11.05 34.92
C ALA A 489 1.79 -10.60 33.73
N ALA A 490 1.50 -9.45 33.15
CA ALA A 490 2.30 -8.86 32.07
C ALA A 490 3.71 -8.53 32.55
N LYS A 491 3.86 -7.88 33.71
CA LYS A 491 5.16 -7.53 34.30
C LYS A 491 5.99 -8.76 34.66
N THR A 492 5.35 -9.79 35.25
CA THR A 492 6.00 -11.07 35.55
C THR A 492 6.60 -11.68 34.28
N MET A 493 5.82 -11.78 33.18
CA MET A 493 6.33 -12.32 31.94
C MET A 493 7.37 -11.40 31.28
N GLN A 494 7.22 -10.08 31.38
CA GLN A 494 8.23 -9.13 30.92
C GLN A 494 9.60 -9.40 31.59
N ASN A 495 9.62 -9.58 32.91
CA ASN A 495 10.84 -9.89 33.69
C ASN A 495 11.44 -11.24 33.28
N VAL A 496 10.61 -12.28 33.07
CA VAL A 496 11.06 -13.58 32.55
C VAL A 496 11.71 -13.42 31.16
N LEU A 497 11.12 -12.62 30.27
CA LEU A 497 11.66 -12.36 28.93
C LEU A 497 12.97 -11.54 28.96
N ILE A 498 13.13 -10.63 29.92
CA ILE A 498 14.40 -9.91 30.17
C ILE A 498 15.49 -10.93 30.57
N ASN A 499 15.19 -11.85 31.50
CA ASN A 499 16.12 -12.88 31.92
C ASN A 499 16.52 -13.87 30.80
N VAL A 500 15.68 -14.03 29.76
CA VAL A 500 16.10 -14.78 28.53
C VAL A 500 17.27 -14.10 27.84
N ILE A 501 17.27 -12.77 27.75
CA ILE A 501 18.38 -11.99 27.17
C ILE A 501 19.57 -11.94 28.11
N GLU A 502 19.37 -11.59 29.38
CA GLU A 502 20.47 -11.38 30.31
C GLU A 502 21.21 -12.68 30.69
N LYS A 503 20.45 -13.76 30.92
CA LYS A 503 20.98 -15.00 31.52
C LYS A 503 20.75 -16.26 30.69
N GLY A 504 19.96 -16.15 29.60
CA GLY A 504 19.49 -17.30 28.82
C GLY A 504 20.01 -17.38 27.39
N THR A 505 19.12 -17.81 26.49
CA THR A 505 19.41 -18.06 25.06
C THR A 505 19.56 -16.77 24.23
N GLY A 506 19.24 -15.60 24.80
CA GLY A 506 19.24 -14.30 24.12
C GLY A 506 20.46 -13.40 24.39
N LYS A 507 21.50 -13.87 25.07
CA LYS A 507 22.67 -13.04 25.51
C LYS A 507 23.33 -12.20 24.42
N LYS A 508 23.31 -12.64 23.17
CA LYS A 508 23.87 -11.89 22.03
C LYS A 508 23.10 -10.59 21.70
N ALA A 509 21.92 -10.39 22.25
CA ALA A 509 21.13 -9.17 22.07
C ALA A 509 21.28 -8.14 23.22
N ILE A 510 22.17 -8.41 24.19
CA ILE A 510 22.44 -7.45 25.26
C ILE A 510 22.94 -6.13 24.68
N THR A 511 22.29 -5.03 25.08
CA THR A 511 22.68 -3.66 24.70
C THR A 511 22.75 -2.83 25.98
N GLN A 512 23.91 -2.23 26.25
CA GLN A 512 24.11 -1.44 27.46
C GLN A 512 23.13 -0.25 27.50
N GLY A 513 22.51 -0.04 28.66
CA GLY A 513 21.55 1.05 28.87
C GLY A 513 20.18 0.84 28.21
N ILE A 514 19.91 -0.33 27.63
CA ILE A 514 18.60 -0.67 27.06
C ILE A 514 17.99 -1.87 27.80
N ILE A 515 16.74 -1.73 28.22
CA ILE A 515 15.95 -2.83 28.79
C ILE A 515 15.37 -3.66 27.64
N ALA A 516 15.98 -4.81 27.37
CA ALA A 516 15.55 -5.70 26.30
C ALA A 516 15.09 -7.05 26.86
N GLY A 517 14.04 -7.60 26.28
CA GLY A 517 13.52 -8.92 26.60
C GLY A 517 12.94 -9.61 25.36
N GLY A 518 12.88 -10.93 25.35
CA GLY A 518 12.29 -11.62 24.20
C GLY A 518 12.53 -13.13 24.20
N LYS A 519 12.13 -13.77 23.10
CA LYS A 519 12.22 -15.22 22.94
C LYS A 519 12.66 -15.62 21.56
N THR A 520 13.61 -16.55 21.50
CA THR A 520 14.04 -17.25 20.27
C THR A 520 13.04 -18.35 19.89
N GLY A 521 12.83 -18.52 18.60
CA GLY A 521 12.08 -19.63 18.02
C GLY A 521 12.79 -20.25 16.82
N THR A 522 12.90 -21.55 16.78
CA THR A 522 13.36 -22.32 15.63
C THR A 522 12.33 -23.40 15.37
N ALA A 523 11.63 -23.31 14.24
CA ALA A 523 10.61 -24.25 13.86
C ALA A 523 10.92 -24.89 12.52
N ARG A 524 10.79 -26.22 12.41
CA ARG A 524 10.83 -26.91 11.11
C ARG A 524 9.64 -26.52 10.26
N ILE A 525 9.85 -26.37 8.97
CA ILE A 525 8.76 -26.11 8.02
C ILE A 525 8.07 -27.42 7.70
N ALA A 526 6.76 -27.52 7.98
CA ALA A 526 5.95 -28.65 7.59
C ALA A 526 5.71 -28.66 6.08
N GLU A 527 5.94 -29.78 5.43
CA GLU A 527 5.64 -30.04 4.01
C GLU A 527 4.49 -31.05 3.89
N ARG A 528 4.01 -31.32 2.66
CA ARG A 528 2.92 -32.30 2.43
C ARG A 528 3.17 -33.69 3.03
N GLN A 529 4.45 -34.07 3.13
CA GLN A 529 4.88 -35.38 3.70
C GLN A 529 5.34 -35.27 5.16
N GLY A 530 5.07 -34.18 5.86
CA GLY A 530 5.50 -33.90 7.23
C GLY A 530 6.81 -33.10 7.30
N TYR A 531 7.60 -33.33 8.38
CA TYR A 531 8.85 -32.59 8.66
C TYR A 531 10.07 -33.29 8.04
N THR A 532 10.02 -33.62 6.76
CA THR A 532 11.05 -34.41 6.06
C THR A 532 12.23 -33.59 5.58
N SER A 533 12.05 -32.28 5.35
CA SER A 533 13.13 -31.39 4.90
C SER A 533 13.87 -30.72 6.05
N ASN A 534 15.15 -30.36 5.82
CA ASN A 534 15.94 -29.56 6.75
C ASN A 534 15.68 -28.05 6.54
N ARG A 535 14.41 -27.68 6.40
CA ARG A 535 14.00 -26.30 6.22
C ARG A 535 13.40 -25.76 7.52
N TYR A 536 13.84 -24.56 7.91
CA TYR A 536 13.49 -23.94 9.18
C TYR A 536 13.05 -22.52 9.01
N ASN A 537 12.18 -22.07 9.90
CA ASN A 537 11.93 -20.66 10.21
C ASN A 537 12.60 -20.33 11.53
N ALA A 538 13.48 -19.34 11.53
CA ALA A 538 14.14 -18.82 12.71
C ALA A 538 13.50 -17.46 13.06
N SER A 539 13.07 -17.28 14.31
CA SER A 539 12.40 -16.06 14.72
C SER A 539 12.88 -15.57 16.08
N PHE A 540 12.79 -14.25 16.28
CA PHE A 540 12.91 -13.61 17.58
C PHE A 540 11.80 -12.57 17.72
N PHE A 541 11.04 -12.66 18.78
CA PHE A 541 10.05 -11.64 19.17
C PHE A 541 10.34 -11.17 20.57
N GLY A 542 10.31 -9.86 20.74
CA GLY A 542 10.65 -9.24 22.01
C GLY A 542 10.43 -7.74 22.00
N PHE A 543 11.14 -7.06 22.88
CA PHE A 543 11.03 -5.63 23.05
C PHE A 543 12.39 -5.01 23.41
N ALA A 544 12.49 -3.70 23.18
CA ALA A 544 13.60 -2.86 23.62
C ALA A 544 13.02 -1.52 24.10
N ASN A 545 13.38 -1.13 25.32
CA ASN A 545 12.83 0.03 26.02
C ASN A 545 13.95 0.89 26.60
N ASP A 546 13.73 2.20 26.63
CA ASP A 546 14.43 3.15 27.47
C ASP A 546 13.49 3.68 28.58
N LEU A 547 13.80 4.81 29.18
CA LEU A 547 12.95 5.43 30.21
C LEU A 547 11.64 5.99 29.65
N ASN A 548 11.62 6.44 28.41
CA ASN A 548 10.52 7.18 27.79
C ASN A 548 9.81 6.40 26.69
N HIS A 549 10.52 5.49 26.02
CA HIS A 549 10.05 4.78 24.83
C HIS A 549 10.02 3.28 25.06
N ALA A 550 9.04 2.64 24.47
CA ALA A 550 8.88 1.19 24.51
C ALA A 550 8.50 0.67 23.11
N TYR A 551 9.35 -0.19 22.58
CA TYR A 551 9.15 -0.78 21.25
C TYR A 551 9.07 -2.29 21.32
N THR A 552 8.07 -2.87 20.67
CA THR A 552 7.98 -4.30 20.42
C THR A 552 8.55 -4.59 19.02
N ILE A 553 9.49 -5.54 18.98
CA ILE A 553 10.28 -5.85 17.78
C ILE A 553 10.13 -7.33 17.45
N GLY A 554 9.84 -7.62 16.19
CA GLY A 554 9.82 -8.97 15.65
C GLY A 554 10.84 -9.13 14.53
N VAL A 555 11.46 -10.30 14.47
CA VAL A 555 12.33 -10.75 13.38
C VAL A 555 11.95 -12.16 12.98
N LEU A 556 11.77 -12.39 11.69
CA LEU A 556 11.55 -13.71 11.11
C LEU A 556 12.52 -13.92 9.94
N VAL A 557 13.34 -14.95 10.03
CA VAL A 557 14.25 -15.41 8.97
C VAL A 557 13.71 -16.71 8.42
N ARG A 558 13.21 -16.69 7.20
CA ARG A 558 12.58 -17.83 6.54
C ARG A 558 13.61 -18.62 5.76
N HIS A 559 13.75 -19.89 6.09
CA HIS A 559 14.60 -20.83 5.39
C HIS A 559 16.02 -20.31 5.10
N PRO A 560 16.81 -19.93 6.12
CA PRO A 560 18.23 -19.64 5.92
C PRO A 560 18.95 -20.90 5.46
N THR A 561 19.87 -20.78 4.48
CA THR A 561 20.54 -21.93 3.86
C THR A 561 22.00 -22.08 4.27
N LYS A 562 22.60 -21.06 4.90
CA LYS A 562 23.97 -21.16 5.45
C LYS A 562 24.00 -22.19 6.58
N PRO A 563 25.02 -23.03 6.68
CA PRO A 563 25.16 -24.01 7.77
C PRO A 563 25.01 -23.34 9.15
N TYR A 564 24.27 -24.00 10.05
CA TYR A 564 23.96 -23.54 11.43
C TYR A 564 23.12 -22.26 11.55
N SER A 565 22.84 -21.54 10.46
CA SER A 565 22.03 -20.31 10.47
C SER A 565 20.53 -20.56 10.73
N TYR A 566 20.10 -21.81 10.68
CA TYR A 566 18.72 -22.20 11.01
C TYR A 566 18.36 -22.01 12.49
N TYR A 567 19.35 -21.94 13.38
CA TYR A 567 19.10 -21.56 14.78
C TYR A 567 18.84 -20.06 14.90
N ALA A 568 17.76 -19.70 15.59
CA ALA A 568 17.40 -18.29 15.79
C ALA A 568 18.50 -17.48 16.50
N ALA A 569 19.28 -18.13 17.39
CA ALA A 569 20.44 -17.51 18.06
C ALA A 569 21.58 -17.12 17.10
N GLN A 570 21.59 -17.63 15.86
CA GLN A 570 22.63 -17.35 14.85
C GLN A 570 22.08 -16.47 13.68
N SER A 571 20.77 -16.27 13.60
CA SER A 571 20.14 -15.52 12.50
C SER A 571 19.20 -14.43 13.00
N ALA A 572 18.04 -14.76 13.56
CA ALA A 572 17.03 -13.79 13.97
C ALA A 572 17.47 -12.92 15.17
N LEU A 573 18.19 -13.47 16.13
CA LEU A 573 18.66 -12.74 17.30
C LEU A 573 19.73 -11.68 16.96
N PRO A 574 20.77 -11.95 16.14
CA PRO A 574 21.68 -10.91 15.67
C PRO A 574 20.95 -9.79 14.89
N MET A 575 19.97 -10.12 14.06
CA MET A 575 19.17 -9.12 13.36
C MET A 575 18.34 -8.25 14.34
N PHE A 576 17.79 -8.85 15.40
CA PHE A 576 17.12 -8.09 16.47
C PHE A 576 18.07 -7.09 17.13
N LYS A 577 19.33 -7.50 17.42
CA LYS A 577 20.36 -6.62 17.96
C LYS A 577 20.67 -5.46 17.03
N ASP A 578 20.82 -5.73 15.72
CA ASP A 578 21.01 -4.68 14.71
C ASP A 578 19.87 -3.68 14.72
N VAL A 579 18.61 -4.14 14.84
CA VAL A 579 17.44 -3.25 14.92
C VAL A 579 17.48 -2.37 16.17
N VAL A 580 17.89 -2.92 17.33
CA VAL A 580 18.06 -2.14 18.55
C VAL A 580 19.14 -1.07 18.38
N ASP A 581 20.27 -1.41 17.75
CA ASP A 581 21.34 -0.46 17.47
C ASP A 581 20.90 0.63 16.48
N ILE A 582 20.10 0.27 15.48
CA ILE A 582 19.49 1.23 14.55
C ILE A 582 18.55 2.17 15.30
N LEU A 583 17.70 1.66 16.20
CA LEU A 583 16.79 2.50 16.99
C LEU A 583 17.56 3.50 17.85
N ILE A 584 18.74 3.13 18.39
CA ILE A 584 19.61 4.06 19.11
C ILE A 584 20.23 5.08 18.15
N ASN A 585 20.83 4.63 17.06
CA ASN A 585 21.51 5.49 16.09
C ASN A 585 20.55 6.49 15.40
N GLU A 586 19.29 6.11 15.23
CA GLU A 586 18.24 6.96 14.65
C GLU A 586 17.42 7.74 15.69
N GLU A 587 17.92 7.75 16.96
CA GLU A 587 17.36 8.53 18.09
C GLU A 587 15.93 8.12 18.50
N PHE A 588 15.50 6.89 18.20
CA PHE A 588 14.25 6.32 18.71
C PHE A 588 14.40 5.77 20.14
N LEU A 589 15.60 5.34 20.53
CA LEU A 589 15.95 4.89 21.87
C LEU A 589 17.17 5.65 22.39
N THR A 590 17.11 6.02 23.66
CA THR A 590 18.23 6.68 24.37
C THR A 590 18.76 5.74 25.45
N PRO A 591 20.02 5.24 25.35
CA PRO A 591 20.58 4.39 26.38
C PRO A 591 20.62 5.07 27.76
N ILE A 592 20.20 4.36 28.79
CA ILE A 592 20.25 4.82 30.20
C ILE A 592 21.72 4.88 30.62
N GLN A 593 22.18 6.06 31.00
CA GLN A 593 23.55 6.23 31.49
C GLN A 593 23.65 5.72 32.94
N ASP A 594 24.58 4.82 33.20
CA ASP A 594 24.94 4.43 34.57
C ASP A 594 25.65 5.61 35.25
N ASN A 595 24.98 6.30 36.18
CA ASN A 595 25.55 7.40 36.99
C ASN A 595 26.68 6.97 37.94
N ASN A 596 27.20 5.74 37.81
CA ASN A 596 28.24 5.19 38.70
C ASN A 596 29.69 5.35 38.22
N GLN A 597 29.97 6.10 37.15
CA GLN A 597 31.35 6.32 36.68
C GLN A 597 31.96 7.68 37.06
N THR A 598 31.33 8.48 37.93
CA THR A 598 31.90 9.78 38.35
C THR A 598 32.40 9.77 39.80
N SER A 599 33.09 8.72 40.26
CA SER A 599 33.76 8.76 41.57
C SER A 599 35.04 7.92 41.68
N THR A 600 35.91 8.02 40.64
CA THR A 600 37.31 7.58 40.79
C THR A 600 38.21 8.43 39.92
N ASN A 601 38.35 9.73 40.27
CA ASN A 601 39.51 10.55 39.97
C ASN A 601 39.53 11.72 40.96
N ASN A 602 40.07 11.47 42.13
CA ASN A 602 40.73 12.46 42.99
C ASN A 602 41.94 11.80 43.64
#